data_a3cfd07ab4498d57a46f567eaa9c82cc
#
_entry.id   a3cfd07ab4498d57a46f567eaa9c82cc
#
_cell.length_a   1.000
_cell.length_b   1.000
_cell.length_c   1.000
_cell.angle_alpha   90.00
_cell.angle_beta   90.00
_cell.angle_gamma   90.00
#
_symmetry.space_group_name_H-M   'P 1'
#
loop_
_entity.id
_entity.type
_entity.pdbx_description
1 polymer ?
#
loop_
_entity_poly.entity_id
_entity_poly.type
_entity_poly.pdbx_seq_one_letter_code
_entity_poly.pdbx_strand_id
1 'polypeptide(L)'
;MRQALTALCLLLALPVLSVLAAWFWLDAAALAVLRHQWQTVLPDYVLQSALLAGGVGLGVVLLGSATAAAVTLFEFPGRRAFEWALLLPLAMPAYVLAYAWTDALQFSSPLQTLLRQWLGLRGALWPDVRSLPGAIVLFVLCLYPYVYLLARAALGERAVRLMEAARLLGAPMRRRVLAVALPMARPAIAAGTALALMETLADYGVGSYFGLATFSTGIYKAWLVMNDRIAAAQLAALLLLVVGGLLMAERAAQRRLRFVGAKNAAASSEARPVVLQGGAAFAAVLLCTLPVLLGFVLPVAWLLHML
;
A
#
# COMPACT_ATOMS: atom_id res chain seq x y z
N MET A 1 21.92 11.70 -30.59
CA MET A 1 21.23 11.65 -29.29
C MET A 1 19.81 11.06 -29.35
N ARG A 2 18.89 11.56 -30.19
CA ARG A 2 17.52 11.01 -30.32
C ARG A 2 17.50 9.51 -30.69
N GLN A 3 18.28 9.10 -31.70
CA GLN A 3 18.34 7.69 -32.14
C GLN A 3 18.89 6.74 -31.07
N ALA A 4 19.93 7.17 -30.32
CA ALA A 4 20.46 6.39 -29.21
C ALA A 4 19.44 6.24 -28.07
N LEU A 5 18.68 7.30 -27.76
CA LEU A 5 17.64 7.27 -26.77
C LEU A 5 16.48 6.34 -27.18
N THR A 6 16.03 6.41 -28.43
CA THR A 6 14.98 5.50 -28.93
C THR A 6 15.44 4.06 -28.95
N ALA A 7 16.70 3.78 -29.35
CA ALA A 7 17.26 2.42 -29.32
C ALA A 7 17.32 1.87 -27.88
N LEU A 8 17.72 2.69 -26.92
CA LEU A 8 17.74 2.32 -25.50
C LEU A 8 16.32 2.04 -24.98
N CYS A 9 15.35 2.90 -25.31
CA CYS A 9 13.95 2.67 -24.92
C CYS A 9 13.38 1.37 -25.53
N LEU A 10 13.68 1.08 -26.78
CA LEU A 10 13.28 -0.16 -27.43
C LEU A 10 13.92 -1.38 -26.78
N LEU A 11 15.21 -1.31 -26.47
CA LEU A 11 15.93 -2.38 -25.76
C LEU A 11 15.31 -2.66 -24.39
N LEU A 12 14.99 -1.61 -23.62
CA LEU A 12 14.34 -1.73 -22.31
C LEU A 12 12.89 -2.22 -22.40
N ALA A 13 12.22 -1.96 -23.52
CA ALA A 13 10.86 -2.45 -23.75
C ALA A 13 10.81 -3.91 -24.20
N LEU A 14 11.91 -4.48 -24.73
CA LEU A 14 11.98 -5.83 -25.25
C LEU A 14 11.42 -6.91 -24.30
N PRO A 15 11.80 -6.97 -23.00
CA PRO A 15 11.27 -7.96 -22.08
C PRO A 15 9.75 -7.85 -21.90
N VAL A 16 9.23 -6.62 -21.82
CA VAL A 16 7.79 -6.35 -21.70
C VAL A 16 7.06 -6.78 -22.97
N LEU A 17 7.61 -6.44 -24.14
CA LEU A 17 7.05 -6.82 -25.43
C LEU A 17 7.07 -8.35 -25.65
N SER A 18 8.11 -9.05 -25.17
CA SER A 18 8.19 -10.51 -25.25
C SER A 18 7.10 -11.20 -24.41
N VAL A 19 6.78 -10.67 -23.22
CA VAL A 19 5.68 -11.19 -22.40
C VAL A 19 4.33 -10.97 -23.09
N LEU A 20 4.11 -9.79 -23.68
CA LEU A 20 2.89 -9.52 -24.45
C LEU A 20 2.81 -10.34 -25.73
N ALA A 21 3.94 -10.62 -26.38
CA ALA A 21 4.00 -11.44 -27.60
C ALA A 21 3.58 -12.90 -27.36
N ALA A 22 3.62 -13.40 -26.11
CA ALA A 22 3.14 -14.74 -25.77
C ALA A 22 1.66 -14.97 -26.15
N TRP A 23 0.87 -13.90 -26.27
CA TRP A 23 -0.52 -13.95 -26.72
C TRP A 23 -0.70 -14.10 -28.23
N PHE A 24 0.34 -13.90 -29.02
CA PHE A 24 0.32 -14.08 -30.46
C PHE A 24 0.79 -15.49 -30.89
N TRP A 25 1.40 -16.26 -29.98
CA TRP A 25 1.91 -17.60 -30.22
C TRP A 25 0.96 -18.64 -29.60
N LEU A 26 -0.32 -18.55 -30.02
CA LEU A 26 -1.36 -19.45 -29.56
C LEU A 26 -1.46 -20.63 -30.53
N ASP A 27 -0.68 -21.68 -30.29
CA ASP A 27 -0.92 -22.98 -30.88
C ASP A 27 -2.08 -23.71 -30.14
N ALA A 28 -2.50 -24.86 -30.66
CA ALA A 28 -3.60 -25.63 -30.07
C ALA A 28 -3.30 -26.06 -28.64
N ALA A 29 -2.04 -26.31 -28.29
CA ALA A 29 -1.61 -26.68 -26.95
C ALA A 29 -1.72 -25.48 -25.98
N ALA A 30 -1.23 -24.31 -26.39
CA ALA A 30 -1.32 -23.09 -25.61
C ALA A 30 -2.78 -22.67 -25.33
N LEU A 31 -3.68 -22.83 -26.31
CA LEU A 31 -5.12 -22.61 -26.14
C LEU A 31 -5.75 -23.60 -25.16
N ALA A 32 -5.36 -24.87 -25.20
CA ALA A 32 -5.83 -25.86 -24.22
C ALA A 32 -5.39 -25.54 -22.81
N VAL A 33 -4.13 -25.11 -22.62
CA VAL A 33 -3.59 -24.64 -21.32
C VAL A 33 -4.35 -23.41 -20.84
N LEU A 34 -4.58 -22.43 -21.68
CA LEU A 34 -5.31 -21.21 -21.35
C LEU A 34 -6.76 -21.52 -20.93
N ARG A 35 -7.43 -22.41 -21.67
CA ARG A 35 -8.79 -22.86 -21.33
C ARG A 35 -8.82 -23.59 -19.98
N HIS A 36 -7.84 -24.44 -19.72
CA HIS A 36 -7.71 -25.13 -18.45
C HIS A 36 -7.48 -24.16 -17.28
N GLN A 37 -6.55 -23.20 -17.44
CA GLN A 37 -6.31 -22.16 -16.43
C GLN A 37 -7.56 -21.34 -16.14
N TRP A 38 -8.30 -20.95 -17.18
CA TRP A 38 -9.55 -20.20 -17.05
C TRP A 38 -10.62 -20.95 -16.23
N GLN A 39 -10.69 -22.24 -16.41
CA GLN A 39 -11.68 -23.09 -15.73
C GLN A 39 -11.27 -23.51 -14.31
N THR A 40 -9.98 -23.48 -13.98
CA THR A 40 -9.45 -24.05 -12.73
C THR A 40 -8.86 -23.02 -11.79
N VAL A 41 -7.78 -22.35 -12.18
CA VAL A 41 -6.96 -21.52 -11.25
C VAL A 41 -7.14 -20.03 -11.41
N LEU A 42 -7.49 -19.56 -12.61
CA LEU A 42 -7.58 -18.13 -12.89
C LEU A 42 -8.67 -17.41 -12.08
N PRO A 43 -9.86 -17.98 -11.85
CA PRO A 43 -10.85 -17.34 -10.98
C PRO A 43 -10.35 -17.10 -9.56
N ASP A 44 -9.60 -18.04 -8.98
CA ASP A 44 -9.01 -17.89 -7.65
C ASP A 44 -7.93 -16.82 -7.63
N TYR A 45 -7.05 -16.77 -8.66
CA TYR A 45 -6.03 -15.73 -8.78
C TYR A 45 -6.65 -14.34 -8.92
N VAL A 46 -7.71 -14.20 -9.72
CA VAL A 46 -8.43 -12.94 -9.89
C VAL A 46 -9.09 -12.54 -8.56
N LEU A 47 -9.83 -13.44 -7.93
CA LEU A 47 -10.57 -13.16 -6.71
C LEU A 47 -9.64 -12.77 -5.56
N GLN A 48 -8.61 -13.59 -5.29
CA GLN A 48 -7.69 -13.32 -4.19
C GLN A 48 -6.85 -12.06 -4.43
N SER A 49 -6.37 -11.84 -5.66
CA SER A 49 -5.65 -10.61 -6.00
C SER A 49 -6.55 -9.38 -5.90
N ALA A 50 -7.81 -9.46 -6.32
CA ALA A 50 -8.77 -8.37 -6.22
C ALA A 50 -9.14 -8.05 -4.77
N LEU A 51 -9.38 -9.07 -3.94
CA LEU A 51 -9.66 -8.90 -2.51
C LEU A 51 -8.44 -8.32 -1.77
N LEU A 52 -7.24 -8.83 -2.08
CA LEU A 52 -5.99 -8.31 -1.54
C LEU A 52 -5.80 -6.84 -1.93
N ALA A 53 -5.88 -6.51 -3.23
CA ALA A 53 -5.74 -5.15 -3.72
C ALA A 53 -6.82 -4.21 -3.16
N GLY A 54 -8.07 -4.65 -3.10
CA GLY A 54 -9.18 -3.87 -2.54
C GLY A 54 -8.99 -3.58 -1.06
N GLY A 55 -8.63 -4.61 -0.27
CA GLY A 55 -8.37 -4.48 1.16
C GLY A 55 -7.18 -3.58 1.47
N VAL A 56 -6.05 -3.81 0.77
CA VAL A 56 -4.85 -2.97 0.91
C VAL A 56 -5.13 -1.55 0.46
N GLY A 57 -5.75 -1.35 -0.71
CA GLY A 57 -6.09 -0.03 -1.22
C GLY A 57 -6.94 0.79 -0.25
N LEU A 58 -7.99 0.18 0.33
CA LEU A 58 -8.81 0.83 1.34
C LEU A 58 -8.00 1.16 2.60
N GLY A 59 -7.21 0.20 3.10
CA GLY A 59 -6.42 0.37 4.31
C GLY A 59 -5.35 1.47 4.18
N VAL A 60 -4.59 1.51 3.07
CA VAL A 60 -3.56 2.54 2.86
C VAL A 60 -4.18 3.93 2.64
N VAL A 61 -5.36 4.01 1.98
CA VAL A 61 -6.10 5.28 1.85
C VAL A 61 -6.51 5.81 3.21
N LEU A 62 -7.13 4.97 4.03
CA LEU A 62 -7.60 5.37 5.36
C LEU A 62 -6.43 5.75 6.28
N LEU A 63 -5.46 4.86 6.45
CA LEU A 63 -4.34 5.06 7.36
C LEU A 63 -3.39 6.17 6.88
N GLY A 64 -3.01 6.15 5.61
CA GLY A 64 -2.10 7.14 5.03
C GLY A 64 -2.69 8.55 4.98
N SER A 65 -3.97 8.69 4.60
CA SER A 65 -4.61 10.01 4.58
C SER A 65 -4.89 10.54 5.99
N ALA A 66 -5.27 9.67 6.94
CA ALA A 66 -5.50 10.07 8.32
C ALA A 66 -4.21 10.54 9.01
N THR A 67 -3.11 9.79 8.86
CA THR A 67 -1.81 10.17 9.41
C THR A 67 -1.23 11.42 8.73
N ALA A 68 -1.40 11.56 7.40
CA ALA A 68 -1.00 12.78 6.68
C ALA A 68 -1.79 14.00 7.15
N ALA A 69 -3.11 13.88 7.30
CA ALA A 69 -3.94 14.95 7.81
C ALA A 69 -3.58 15.31 9.26
N ALA A 70 -3.36 14.31 10.13
CA ALA A 70 -2.97 14.53 11.52
C ALA A 70 -1.68 15.35 11.62
N VAL A 71 -0.64 14.94 10.93
CA VAL A 71 0.69 15.58 10.99
C VAL A 71 0.71 16.96 10.31
N THR A 72 -0.09 17.15 9.23
CA THR A 72 -0.05 18.40 8.46
C THR A 72 -0.97 19.49 9.01
N LEU A 73 -2.17 19.10 9.45
CA LEU A 73 -3.23 20.06 9.79
C LEU A 73 -3.28 20.39 11.30
N PHE A 74 -2.67 19.54 12.13
CA PHE A 74 -2.77 19.66 13.58
C PHE A 74 -1.40 19.73 14.27
N GLU A 75 -1.37 20.43 15.40
CA GLU A 75 -0.23 20.46 16.31
C GLU A 75 -0.55 19.62 17.55
N PHE A 76 0.30 18.65 17.86
CA PHE A 76 0.17 17.74 19.00
C PHE A 76 1.57 17.28 19.48
N PRO A 77 1.69 16.74 20.69
CA PRO A 77 2.98 16.30 21.22
C PRO A 77 3.66 15.26 20.32
N GLY A 78 4.94 15.48 20.01
CA GLY A 78 5.71 14.55 19.18
C GLY A 78 5.49 14.67 17.66
N ARG A 79 4.65 15.57 17.18
CA ARG A 79 4.33 15.75 15.77
C ARG A 79 5.57 15.73 14.86
N ARG A 80 6.61 16.51 15.22
CA ARG A 80 7.86 16.59 14.42
C ARG A 80 8.58 15.25 14.31
N ALA A 81 8.58 14.46 15.37
CA ALA A 81 9.14 13.11 15.36
C ALA A 81 8.32 12.18 14.45
N PHE A 82 6.98 12.26 14.54
CA PHE A 82 6.09 11.47 13.69
C PHE A 82 6.18 11.81 12.21
N GLU A 83 6.59 13.04 11.84
CA GLU A 83 6.81 13.41 10.45
C GLU A 83 7.80 12.46 9.73
N TRP A 84 8.80 11.97 10.43
CA TRP A 84 9.80 11.03 9.93
C TRP A 84 9.49 9.59 10.33
N ALA A 85 9.03 9.38 11.55
CA ALA A 85 8.76 8.03 12.06
C ALA A 85 7.71 7.27 11.23
N LEU A 86 6.70 7.97 10.70
CA LEU A 86 5.68 7.39 9.84
C LEU A 86 6.21 6.85 8.50
N LEU A 87 7.47 7.13 8.15
CA LEU A 87 8.14 6.58 6.97
C LEU A 87 8.89 5.28 7.26
N LEU A 88 9.21 4.99 8.52
CA LEU A 88 10.02 3.85 8.92
C LEU A 88 9.47 2.50 8.42
N PRO A 89 8.15 2.25 8.44
CA PRO A 89 7.61 0.98 7.94
C PRO A 89 7.95 0.70 6.46
N LEU A 90 8.16 1.73 5.63
CA LEU A 90 8.56 1.56 4.23
C LEU A 90 9.98 0.99 4.08
N ALA A 91 10.83 1.14 5.10
CA ALA A 91 12.18 0.55 5.10
C ALA A 91 12.15 -0.95 5.39
N MET A 92 11.03 -1.50 5.86
CA MET A 92 10.86 -2.92 6.17
C MET A 92 10.30 -3.64 4.94
N PRO A 93 11.02 -4.62 4.35
CA PRO A 93 10.46 -5.44 3.28
C PRO A 93 9.21 -6.20 3.76
N ALA A 94 8.15 -6.24 2.93
CA ALA A 94 6.87 -6.82 3.34
C ALA A 94 6.99 -8.30 3.79
N TYR A 95 7.82 -9.09 3.11
CA TYR A 95 8.04 -10.50 3.49
C TYR A 95 8.77 -10.66 4.85
N VAL A 96 9.65 -9.72 5.21
CA VAL A 96 10.34 -9.72 6.51
C VAL A 96 9.34 -9.40 7.61
N LEU A 97 8.47 -8.42 7.37
CA LEU A 97 7.35 -8.09 8.26
C LEU A 97 6.41 -9.29 8.45
N ALA A 98 6.08 -9.99 7.35
CA ALA A 98 5.25 -11.20 7.37
C ALA A 98 5.88 -12.31 8.21
N TYR A 99 7.20 -12.54 8.04
CA TYR A 99 7.94 -13.52 8.84
C TYR A 99 7.92 -13.16 10.33
N ALA A 100 8.28 -11.93 10.69
CA ALA A 100 8.33 -11.48 12.09
C ALA A 100 6.98 -11.64 12.80
N TRP A 101 5.89 -11.19 12.17
CA TRP A 101 4.54 -11.30 12.75
C TRP A 101 4.01 -12.73 12.79
N THR A 102 4.32 -13.54 11.77
CA THR A 102 3.94 -14.97 11.80
C THR A 102 4.63 -15.67 12.96
N ASP A 103 5.94 -15.48 13.12
CA ASP A 103 6.69 -16.11 14.19
C ASP A 103 6.22 -15.63 15.57
N ALA A 104 6.00 -14.31 15.74
CA ALA A 104 5.52 -13.74 16.99
C ALA A 104 4.11 -14.20 17.38
N LEU A 105 3.22 -14.42 16.40
CA LEU A 105 1.80 -14.66 16.63
C LEU A 105 1.33 -16.09 16.34
N GLN A 106 2.18 -16.98 15.82
CA GLN A 106 1.80 -18.37 15.59
C GLN A 106 1.43 -19.09 16.89
N PHE A 107 0.67 -20.18 16.76
CA PHE A 107 0.14 -20.94 17.91
C PHE A 107 1.21 -21.36 18.92
N SER A 108 2.38 -21.77 18.45
CA SER A 108 3.51 -22.22 19.26
C SER A 108 4.40 -21.09 19.81
N SER A 109 4.10 -19.83 19.47
CA SER A 109 4.93 -18.70 19.90
C SER A 109 4.96 -18.55 21.41
N PRO A 110 6.09 -18.05 21.98
CA PRO A 110 6.20 -17.78 23.40
C PRO A 110 5.11 -16.83 23.89
N LEU A 111 4.75 -15.82 23.08
CA LEU A 111 3.70 -14.85 23.39
C LEU A 111 2.33 -15.52 23.57
N GLN A 112 1.90 -16.35 22.61
CA GLN A 112 0.63 -17.06 22.73
C GLN A 112 0.63 -18.06 23.90
N THR A 113 1.75 -18.72 24.11
CA THR A 113 1.88 -19.70 25.18
C THR A 113 1.78 -19.04 26.56
N LEU A 114 2.47 -17.93 26.79
CA LEU A 114 2.37 -17.15 28.02
C LEU A 114 0.96 -16.62 28.25
N LEU A 115 0.32 -16.03 27.23
CA LEU A 115 -1.03 -15.50 27.36
C LEU A 115 -2.06 -16.58 27.63
N ARG A 116 -1.95 -17.77 27.02
CA ARG A 116 -2.83 -18.93 27.31
C ARG A 116 -2.69 -19.40 28.76
N GLN A 117 -1.45 -19.49 29.25
CA GLN A 117 -1.18 -19.86 30.63
C GLN A 117 -1.76 -18.82 31.60
N TRP A 118 -1.59 -17.54 31.32
CA TRP A 118 -2.09 -16.45 32.16
C TRP A 118 -3.63 -16.37 32.19
N LEU A 119 -4.27 -16.57 31.04
CA LEU A 119 -5.73 -16.46 30.91
C LEU A 119 -6.45 -17.81 31.17
N GLY A 120 -5.73 -18.91 31.38
CA GLY A 120 -6.32 -20.25 31.55
C GLY A 120 -7.07 -20.75 30.32
N LEU A 121 -6.79 -20.20 29.13
CA LEU A 121 -7.49 -20.52 27.88
C LEU A 121 -6.83 -21.70 27.16
N ARG A 122 -7.66 -22.51 26.47
CA ARG A 122 -7.21 -23.58 25.59
C ARG A 122 -7.54 -23.24 24.16
N GLY A 123 -6.59 -23.50 23.23
CA GLY A 123 -6.76 -23.21 21.81
C GLY A 123 -6.05 -21.93 21.34
N ALA A 124 -6.26 -21.55 20.07
CA ALA A 124 -5.69 -20.33 19.50
C ALA A 124 -6.41 -19.10 20.04
N LEU A 125 -5.66 -18.07 20.45
CA LEU A 125 -6.21 -16.81 20.99
C LEU A 125 -6.70 -15.87 19.88
N TRP A 126 -6.14 -16.00 18.69
CA TRP A 126 -6.50 -15.20 17.50
C TRP A 126 -6.39 -16.05 16.23
N PRO A 127 -7.02 -15.62 15.13
CA PRO A 127 -6.93 -16.28 13.83
C PRO A 127 -5.48 -16.38 13.33
N ASP A 128 -5.22 -17.35 12.44
CA ASP A 128 -3.92 -17.48 11.81
C ASP A 128 -3.56 -16.23 11.03
N VAL A 129 -2.35 -15.70 11.29
CA VAL A 129 -1.79 -14.57 10.55
C VAL A 129 -1.58 -14.91 9.08
N ARG A 130 -1.24 -16.18 8.78
CA ARG A 130 -1.04 -16.70 7.41
C ARG A 130 -2.39 -16.86 6.70
N SER A 131 -3.02 -15.73 6.43
CA SER A 131 -4.34 -15.64 5.82
C SER A 131 -4.45 -14.40 4.95
N LEU A 132 -5.45 -14.33 4.08
CA LEU A 132 -5.70 -13.14 3.26
C LEU A 132 -5.91 -11.87 4.09
N PRO A 133 -6.73 -11.86 5.17
CA PRO A 133 -6.82 -10.68 6.05
C PRO A 133 -5.50 -10.31 6.72
N GLY A 134 -4.70 -11.30 7.14
CA GLY A 134 -3.36 -11.05 7.70
C GLY A 134 -2.45 -10.38 6.69
N ALA A 135 -2.42 -10.86 5.44
CA ALA A 135 -1.66 -10.22 4.37
C ALA A 135 -2.11 -8.78 4.10
N ILE A 136 -3.44 -8.52 4.09
CA ILE A 136 -3.98 -7.16 3.93
C ILE A 136 -3.45 -6.23 5.02
N VAL A 137 -3.53 -6.65 6.28
CA VAL A 137 -3.03 -5.84 7.42
C VAL A 137 -1.53 -5.56 7.30
N LEU A 138 -0.74 -6.57 6.95
CA LEU A 138 0.71 -6.43 6.79
C LEU A 138 1.07 -5.46 5.66
N PHE A 139 0.45 -5.61 4.48
CA PHE A 139 0.68 -4.68 3.38
C PHE A 139 0.23 -3.27 3.71
N VAL A 140 -0.89 -3.09 4.42
CA VAL A 140 -1.33 -1.77 4.87
C VAL A 140 -0.29 -1.14 5.77
N LEU A 141 0.23 -1.87 6.77
CA LEU A 141 1.25 -1.39 7.69
C LEU A 141 2.57 -1.05 7.00
N CYS A 142 2.94 -1.77 5.95
CA CYS A 142 4.17 -1.54 5.19
C CYS A 142 4.02 -0.41 4.17
N LEU A 143 2.87 -0.31 3.48
CA LEU A 143 2.72 0.50 2.27
C LEU A 143 1.90 1.80 2.47
N TYR A 144 1.26 2.02 3.65
CA TYR A 144 0.56 3.30 3.89
C TYR A 144 1.47 4.53 3.73
N PRO A 145 2.81 4.46 3.94
CA PRO A 145 3.65 5.63 3.79
C PRO A 145 3.68 6.20 2.36
N TYR A 146 3.37 5.41 1.32
CA TYR A 146 3.20 5.95 -0.05
C TYR A 146 2.08 6.99 -0.10
N VAL A 147 0.92 6.64 0.47
CA VAL A 147 -0.22 7.58 0.55
C VAL A 147 0.09 8.72 1.50
N TYR A 148 0.70 8.44 2.66
CA TYR A 148 1.12 9.43 3.63
C TYR A 148 2.00 10.53 3.01
N LEU A 149 3.07 10.14 2.30
CA LEU A 149 4.02 11.07 1.69
C LEU A 149 3.35 11.99 0.69
N LEU A 150 2.61 11.41 -0.25
CA LEU A 150 1.98 12.19 -1.32
C LEU A 150 0.83 13.06 -0.80
N ALA A 151 0.02 12.53 0.11
CA ALA A 151 -1.06 13.28 0.74
C ALA A 151 -0.52 14.42 1.61
N ARG A 152 0.55 14.18 2.39
CA ARG A 152 1.22 15.21 3.19
C ARG A 152 1.74 16.35 2.32
N ALA A 153 2.41 16.03 1.21
CA ALA A 153 2.91 17.03 0.27
C ALA A 153 1.76 17.85 -0.36
N ALA A 154 0.63 17.21 -0.69
CA ALA A 154 -0.54 17.88 -1.25
C ALA A 154 -1.32 18.72 -0.24
N LEU A 155 -1.36 18.26 1.02
CA LEU A 155 -2.03 18.98 2.12
C LEU A 155 -1.27 20.23 2.56
N GLY A 156 0.03 20.27 2.50
CA GLY A 156 0.95 21.36 2.84
C GLY A 156 0.33 22.72 3.21
N GLU A 157 0.99 23.79 2.95
CA GLU A 157 0.55 25.14 3.32
C GLU A 157 -0.83 25.55 2.72
N ARG A 158 -1.20 24.99 1.56
CA ARG A 158 -2.46 25.32 0.90
C ARG A 158 -3.71 24.88 1.66
N ALA A 159 -3.70 23.64 2.13
CA ALA A 159 -4.86 23.12 2.87
C ALA A 159 -5.04 23.86 4.18
N VAL A 160 -3.96 24.20 4.88
CA VAL A 160 -3.98 24.99 6.10
C VAL A 160 -4.61 26.34 5.86
N ARG A 161 -4.22 27.08 4.81
CA ARG A 161 -4.80 28.40 4.46
C ARG A 161 -6.29 28.32 4.13
N LEU A 162 -6.71 27.33 3.35
CA LEU A 162 -8.13 27.16 3.02
C LEU A 162 -8.97 26.74 4.22
N MET A 163 -8.39 25.93 5.13
CA MET A 163 -9.04 25.60 6.39
C MET A 163 -9.21 26.84 7.28
N GLU A 164 -8.25 27.77 7.27
CA GLU A 164 -8.36 29.01 8.01
C GLU A 164 -9.44 29.93 7.40
N ALA A 165 -9.47 30.10 6.07
CA ALA A 165 -10.56 30.81 5.38
C ALA A 165 -11.93 30.21 5.69
N ALA A 166 -12.06 28.89 5.66
CA ALA A 166 -13.29 28.20 6.01
C ALA A 166 -13.66 28.39 7.50
N ARG A 167 -12.67 28.54 8.39
CA ARG A 167 -12.89 28.88 9.80
C ARG A 167 -13.49 30.27 9.96
N LEU A 168 -12.98 31.25 9.22
CA LEU A 168 -13.51 32.62 9.26
C LEU A 168 -14.97 32.66 8.78
N LEU A 169 -15.36 31.74 7.88
CA LEU A 169 -16.73 31.55 7.42
C LEU A 169 -17.59 30.68 8.39
N GLY A 170 -17.11 30.35 9.58
CA GLY A 170 -17.85 29.60 10.60
C GLY A 170 -17.92 28.08 10.38
N ALA A 171 -17.17 27.52 9.43
CA ALA A 171 -17.22 26.08 9.19
C ALA A 171 -16.63 25.26 10.37
N PRO A 172 -17.33 24.23 10.87
CA PRO A 172 -16.84 23.37 11.95
C PRO A 172 -15.63 22.55 11.48
N MET A 173 -14.74 22.13 12.41
CA MET A 173 -13.49 21.42 12.12
C MET A 173 -13.69 20.21 11.21
N ARG A 174 -14.67 19.37 11.52
CA ARG A 174 -14.99 18.18 10.71
C ARG A 174 -15.24 18.55 9.23
N ARG A 175 -16.03 19.60 8.98
CA ARG A 175 -16.31 20.05 7.62
C ARG A 175 -15.07 20.61 6.92
N ARG A 176 -14.22 21.34 7.64
CA ARG A 176 -12.94 21.86 7.10
C ARG A 176 -12.02 20.74 6.65
N VAL A 177 -11.86 19.67 7.44
CA VAL A 177 -11.01 18.54 7.10
C VAL A 177 -11.63 17.71 5.95
N LEU A 178 -12.89 17.28 6.09
CA LEU A 178 -13.52 16.33 5.15
C LEU A 178 -13.97 16.98 3.84
N ALA A 179 -14.42 18.25 3.87
CA ALA A 179 -14.96 18.93 2.68
C ALA A 179 -13.96 19.90 2.02
N VAL A 180 -12.87 20.27 2.70
CA VAL A 180 -11.88 21.21 2.13
C VAL A 180 -10.52 20.54 1.98
N ALA A 181 -9.88 20.11 3.07
CA ALA A 181 -8.50 19.62 3.04
C ALA A 181 -8.36 18.29 2.28
N LEU A 182 -9.10 17.25 2.66
CA LEU A 182 -9.01 15.92 2.04
C LEU A 182 -9.39 15.91 0.53
N PRO A 183 -10.44 16.61 0.07
CA PRO A 183 -10.74 16.68 -1.37
C PRO A 183 -9.61 17.27 -2.21
N MET A 184 -8.82 18.20 -1.67
CA MET A 184 -7.65 18.73 -2.36
C MET A 184 -6.53 17.70 -2.52
N ALA A 185 -6.39 16.80 -1.54
CA ALA A 185 -5.38 15.76 -1.56
C ALA A 185 -5.82 14.51 -2.36
N ARG A 186 -7.08 14.41 -2.80
CA ARG A 186 -7.60 13.21 -3.52
C ARG A 186 -6.70 12.71 -4.65
N PRO A 187 -6.18 13.56 -5.56
CA PRO A 187 -5.32 13.05 -6.63
C PRO A 187 -3.98 12.51 -6.11
N ALA A 188 -3.43 13.09 -5.05
CA ALA A 188 -2.20 12.61 -4.41
C ALA A 188 -2.44 11.31 -3.65
N ILE A 189 -3.58 11.20 -2.95
CA ILE A 189 -4.01 9.96 -2.29
C ILE A 189 -4.19 8.85 -3.34
N ALA A 190 -4.83 9.14 -4.46
CA ALA A 190 -5.02 8.18 -5.55
C ALA A 190 -3.68 7.71 -6.14
N ALA A 191 -2.71 8.63 -6.33
CA ALA A 191 -1.37 8.30 -6.80
C ALA A 191 -0.61 7.41 -5.80
N GLY A 192 -0.64 7.75 -4.51
CA GLY A 192 -0.02 6.93 -3.46
C GLY A 192 -0.65 5.55 -3.34
N THR A 193 -1.97 5.48 -3.50
CA THR A 193 -2.70 4.21 -3.50
C THR A 193 -2.31 3.35 -4.71
N ALA A 194 -2.20 3.94 -5.90
CA ALA A 194 -1.76 3.21 -7.10
C ALA A 194 -0.34 2.63 -6.92
N LEU A 195 0.59 3.39 -6.33
CA LEU A 195 1.93 2.90 -6.00
C LEU A 195 1.87 1.71 -5.02
N ALA A 196 1.10 1.84 -3.93
CA ALA A 196 0.94 0.75 -2.97
C ALA A 196 0.32 -0.50 -3.60
N LEU A 197 -0.66 -0.33 -4.49
CA LEU A 197 -1.29 -1.46 -5.19
C LEU A 197 -0.35 -2.13 -6.19
N MET A 198 0.51 -1.37 -6.87
CA MET A 198 1.52 -1.94 -7.76
C MET A 198 2.51 -2.82 -6.98
N GLU A 199 3.00 -2.34 -5.82
CA GLU A 199 3.86 -3.13 -4.93
C GLU A 199 3.13 -4.39 -4.42
N THR A 200 1.89 -4.26 -3.96
CA THR A 200 1.09 -5.39 -3.47
C THR A 200 0.87 -6.47 -4.53
N LEU A 201 0.52 -6.07 -5.75
CA LEU A 201 0.23 -7.00 -6.85
C LEU A 201 1.50 -7.65 -7.42
N ALA A 202 2.64 -6.96 -7.35
CA ALA A 202 3.93 -7.48 -7.78
C ALA A 202 4.61 -8.37 -6.71
N ASP A 203 4.16 -8.32 -5.46
CA ASP A 203 4.79 -9.08 -4.38
C ASP A 203 4.53 -10.59 -4.53
N TYR A 204 5.61 -11.34 -4.59
CA TYR A 204 5.61 -12.80 -4.52
C TYR A 204 5.86 -13.31 -3.11
N GLY A 205 6.68 -12.61 -2.34
CA GLY A 205 7.21 -13.08 -1.05
C GLY A 205 6.12 -13.37 -0.03
N VAL A 206 5.28 -12.40 0.27
CA VAL A 206 4.16 -12.55 1.22
C VAL A 206 3.14 -13.54 0.68
N GLY A 207 2.79 -13.43 -0.62
CA GLY A 207 1.83 -14.31 -1.27
C GLY A 207 2.23 -15.78 -1.18
N SER A 208 3.48 -16.09 -1.51
CA SER A 208 4.04 -17.45 -1.43
C SER A 208 4.13 -17.94 0.02
N TYR A 209 4.61 -17.09 0.94
CA TYR A 209 4.80 -17.45 2.34
C TYR A 209 3.46 -17.72 3.06
N PHE A 210 2.40 -17.00 2.69
CA PHE A 210 1.04 -17.19 3.24
C PHE A 210 0.21 -18.22 2.47
N GLY A 211 0.72 -18.74 1.36
CA GLY A 211 -0.01 -19.70 0.53
C GLY A 211 -1.19 -19.10 -0.24
N LEU A 212 -1.12 -17.80 -0.55
CA LEU A 212 -2.18 -17.11 -1.27
C LEU A 212 -2.13 -17.41 -2.77
N ALA A 213 -3.29 -17.63 -3.38
CA ALA A 213 -3.42 -17.80 -4.82
C ALA A 213 -3.55 -16.42 -5.49
N THR A 214 -2.42 -15.70 -5.67
CA THR A 214 -2.36 -14.42 -6.38
C THR A 214 -1.76 -14.60 -7.78
N PHE A 215 -1.89 -13.59 -8.65
CA PHE A 215 -1.25 -13.62 -9.97
C PHE A 215 0.26 -13.84 -9.87
N SER A 216 0.94 -13.13 -8.97
CA SER A 216 2.40 -13.27 -8.78
C SER A 216 2.79 -14.69 -8.38
N THR A 217 2.09 -15.30 -7.41
CA THR A 217 2.34 -16.69 -7.03
C THR A 217 2.00 -17.68 -8.15
N GLY A 218 0.95 -17.41 -8.93
CA GLY A 218 0.57 -18.20 -10.10
C GLY A 218 1.63 -18.18 -11.21
N ILE A 219 2.20 -16.99 -11.49
CA ILE A 219 3.29 -16.84 -12.48
C ILE A 219 4.51 -17.68 -12.07
N TYR A 220 4.95 -17.57 -10.81
CA TYR A 220 6.08 -18.36 -10.31
C TYR A 220 5.81 -19.85 -10.33
N LYS A 221 4.60 -20.28 -9.94
CA LYS A 221 4.18 -21.67 -9.96
C LYS A 221 4.19 -22.24 -11.39
N ALA A 222 3.62 -21.52 -12.34
CA ALA A 222 3.63 -21.92 -13.76
C ALA A 222 5.05 -22.03 -14.31
N TRP A 223 5.91 -21.04 -14.01
CA TRP A 223 7.25 -21.00 -14.55
C TRP A 223 8.19 -22.01 -13.87
N LEU A 224 8.31 -21.98 -12.53
CA LEU A 224 9.35 -22.72 -11.81
C LEU A 224 8.91 -24.13 -11.42
N VAL A 225 7.62 -24.36 -11.15
CA VAL A 225 7.13 -25.66 -10.70
C VAL A 225 6.62 -26.48 -11.88
N MET A 226 5.82 -25.86 -12.76
CA MET A 226 5.25 -26.56 -13.94
C MET A 226 6.15 -26.51 -15.17
N ASN A 227 7.21 -25.69 -15.16
CA ASN A 227 8.12 -25.42 -16.29
C ASN A 227 7.38 -24.96 -17.56
N ASP A 228 6.21 -24.33 -17.40
CA ASP A 228 5.38 -23.80 -18.47
C ASP A 228 5.58 -22.30 -18.61
N ARG A 229 6.50 -21.91 -19.51
CA ARG A 229 6.85 -20.51 -19.77
C ARG A 229 5.73 -19.76 -20.47
N ILE A 230 4.94 -20.43 -21.28
CA ILE A 230 3.83 -19.81 -22.03
C ILE A 230 2.72 -19.44 -21.04
N ALA A 231 2.31 -20.37 -20.20
CA ALA A 231 1.33 -20.12 -19.15
C ALA A 231 1.77 -18.99 -18.20
N ALA A 232 3.03 -19.01 -17.78
CA ALA A 232 3.59 -17.94 -16.94
C ALA A 232 3.55 -16.57 -17.65
N ALA A 233 3.93 -16.49 -18.93
CA ALA A 233 3.91 -15.27 -19.71
C ALA A 233 2.46 -14.74 -19.92
N GLN A 234 1.49 -15.61 -20.11
CA GLN A 234 0.08 -15.24 -20.23
C GLN A 234 -0.46 -14.63 -18.92
N LEU A 235 -0.19 -15.25 -17.77
CA LEU A 235 -0.54 -14.71 -16.46
C LEU A 235 0.16 -13.38 -16.19
N ALA A 236 1.44 -13.28 -16.53
CA ALA A 236 2.22 -12.06 -16.39
C ALA A 236 1.67 -10.91 -17.27
N ALA A 237 1.24 -11.22 -18.50
CA ALA A 237 0.60 -10.24 -19.37
C ALA A 237 -0.73 -9.72 -18.79
N LEU A 238 -1.56 -10.59 -18.20
CA LEU A 238 -2.79 -10.18 -17.51
C LEU A 238 -2.48 -9.26 -16.32
N LEU A 239 -1.52 -9.63 -15.50
CA LEU A 239 -1.08 -8.78 -14.38
C LEU A 239 -0.55 -7.44 -14.88
N LEU A 240 0.23 -7.44 -15.96
CA LEU A 240 0.76 -6.21 -16.58
C LEU A 240 -0.36 -5.28 -17.07
N LEU A 241 -1.45 -5.82 -17.62
CA LEU A 241 -2.61 -5.02 -18.01
C LEU A 241 -3.28 -4.35 -16.80
N VAL A 242 -3.40 -5.07 -15.68
CA VAL A 242 -3.94 -4.50 -14.44
C VAL A 242 -3.04 -3.40 -13.90
N VAL A 243 -1.73 -3.68 -13.79
CA VAL A 243 -0.73 -2.69 -13.33
C VAL A 243 -0.64 -1.51 -14.28
N GLY A 244 -0.68 -1.74 -15.59
CA GLY A 244 -0.72 -0.70 -16.61
C GLY A 244 -1.96 0.20 -16.47
N GLY A 245 -3.12 -0.39 -16.18
CA GLY A 245 -4.35 0.34 -15.87
C GLY A 245 -4.22 1.22 -14.62
N LEU A 246 -3.60 0.70 -13.55
CA LEU A 246 -3.30 1.47 -12.34
C LEU A 246 -2.34 2.64 -12.63
N LEU A 247 -1.30 2.42 -13.43
CA LEU A 247 -0.37 3.47 -13.86
C LEU A 247 -1.06 4.56 -14.68
N MET A 248 -1.98 4.17 -15.56
CA MET A 248 -2.76 5.15 -16.33
C MET A 248 -3.71 5.94 -15.44
N ALA A 249 -4.36 5.30 -14.48
CA ALA A 249 -5.21 5.96 -13.48
C ALA A 249 -4.41 6.94 -12.62
N GLU A 250 -3.22 6.53 -12.16
CA GLU A 250 -2.29 7.39 -11.41
C GLU A 250 -1.87 8.61 -12.24
N ARG A 251 -1.44 8.42 -13.49
CA ARG A 251 -1.07 9.52 -14.39
C ARG A 251 -2.23 10.47 -14.65
N ALA A 252 -3.45 9.96 -14.82
CA ALA A 252 -4.64 10.77 -14.98
C ALA A 252 -4.94 11.59 -13.72
N ALA A 253 -4.75 11.01 -12.53
CA ALA A 253 -4.89 11.71 -11.25
C ALA A 253 -3.84 12.83 -11.10
N GLN A 254 -2.56 12.54 -11.44
CA GLN A 254 -1.48 13.53 -11.37
C GLN A 254 -1.64 14.70 -12.35
N ARG A 255 -2.17 14.46 -13.56
CA ARG A 255 -2.45 15.54 -14.52
C ARG A 255 -3.40 16.57 -13.93
N ARG A 256 -4.40 16.16 -13.17
CA ARG A 256 -5.32 17.06 -12.47
C ARG A 256 -4.64 17.91 -11.39
N LEU A 257 -3.58 17.40 -10.75
CA LEU A 257 -2.80 18.14 -9.76
C LEU A 257 -2.01 19.31 -10.38
N ARG A 258 -1.41 19.12 -11.56
CA ARG A 258 -0.59 20.15 -12.23
C ARG A 258 -1.40 21.40 -12.59
N PHE A 259 -2.66 21.26 -12.97
CA PHE A 259 -3.54 22.40 -13.27
C PHE A 259 -3.87 23.25 -12.04
N VAL A 260 -3.89 22.66 -10.84
CA VAL A 260 -4.17 23.38 -9.60
C VAL A 260 -2.90 24.05 -9.03
N GLY A 261 -1.69 23.57 -9.40
CA GLY A 261 -0.39 23.97 -8.87
C GLY A 261 0.18 25.30 -9.36
N ALA A 262 -0.18 25.74 -10.57
CA ALA A 262 0.61 26.74 -11.31
C ALA A 262 0.31 28.22 -10.99
N LYS A 263 -0.71 28.58 -10.23
CA LYS A 263 -1.20 29.97 -10.21
C LYS A 263 -1.09 30.80 -8.94
N ASN A 264 -0.53 30.38 -7.82
CA ASN A 264 -0.40 31.29 -6.67
C ASN A 264 0.82 30.98 -5.77
N ALA A 265 2.01 31.33 -6.22
CA ALA A 265 3.25 31.32 -5.42
C ALA A 265 3.50 32.66 -4.71
N ALA A 266 2.52 33.51 -4.52
CA ALA A 266 2.71 34.80 -3.87
C ALA A 266 1.64 35.05 -2.81
N ALA A 267 1.95 34.79 -1.58
CA ALA A 267 1.55 35.48 -0.35
C ALA A 267 1.93 34.63 0.87
N SER A 268 2.99 35.04 1.55
CA SER A 268 3.44 34.53 2.84
C SER A 268 2.42 34.91 3.94
N SER A 269 1.44 34.06 4.15
CA SER A 269 0.64 34.07 5.37
C SER A 269 1.05 32.84 6.17
N GLU A 270 1.55 33.02 7.37
CA GLU A 270 1.92 31.99 8.32
C GLU A 270 0.66 31.28 8.85
N ALA A 271 0.01 30.49 8.02
CA ALA A 271 -1.11 29.68 8.48
C ALA A 271 -0.57 28.59 9.41
N ARG A 272 -0.97 28.64 10.68
CA ARG A 272 -0.50 27.70 11.71
C ARG A 272 -1.41 26.48 11.81
N PRO A 273 -0.86 25.26 12.05
CA PRO A 273 -1.65 24.08 12.38
C PRO A 273 -2.52 24.32 13.62
N VAL A 274 -3.66 23.64 13.66
CA VAL A 274 -4.59 23.77 14.79
C VAL A 274 -4.08 22.95 15.98
N VAL A 275 -3.90 23.58 17.12
CA VAL A 275 -3.44 22.90 18.35
C VAL A 275 -4.54 21.98 18.86
N LEU A 276 -4.20 20.69 19.01
CA LEU A 276 -5.05 19.69 19.66
C LEU A 276 -4.74 19.63 21.17
N GLN A 277 -5.79 19.45 21.98
CA GLN A 277 -5.67 19.33 23.42
C GLN A 277 -6.46 18.12 23.96
N GLY A 278 -6.07 17.61 25.11
CA GLY A 278 -6.78 16.53 25.80
C GLY A 278 -6.89 15.25 24.95
N GLY A 279 -8.08 14.67 24.92
CA GLY A 279 -8.35 13.41 24.23
C GLY A 279 -8.07 13.43 22.73
N ALA A 280 -8.23 14.58 22.06
CA ALA A 280 -7.94 14.72 20.63
C ALA A 280 -6.43 14.65 20.34
N ALA A 281 -5.60 15.25 21.20
CA ALA A 281 -4.14 15.14 21.10
C ALA A 281 -3.68 13.70 21.33
N PHE A 282 -4.24 13.03 22.35
CA PHE A 282 -3.95 11.62 22.62
C PHE A 282 -4.33 10.72 21.44
N ALA A 283 -5.51 10.92 20.84
CA ALA A 283 -5.95 10.17 19.67
C ALA A 283 -5.02 10.37 18.46
N ALA A 284 -4.51 11.59 18.23
CA ALA A 284 -3.55 11.88 17.17
C ALA A 284 -2.19 11.18 17.41
N VAL A 285 -1.70 11.19 18.65
CA VAL A 285 -0.48 10.45 19.04
C VAL A 285 -0.69 8.96 18.82
N LEU A 286 -1.80 8.39 19.27
CA LEU A 286 -2.10 6.96 19.11
C LEU A 286 -2.20 6.57 17.63
N LEU A 287 -2.90 7.37 16.81
CA LEU A 287 -3.03 7.17 15.37
C LEU A 287 -1.67 7.12 14.67
N CYS A 288 -0.71 7.95 15.09
CA CYS A 288 0.63 7.98 14.49
C CYS A 288 1.56 6.91 15.08
N THR A 289 1.40 6.58 16.37
CA THR A 289 2.26 5.59 17.06
C THR A 289 1.96 4.17 16.62
N LEU A 290 0.68 3.79 16.52
CA LEU A 290 0.30 2.41 16.19
C LEU A 290 0.92 1.88 14.90
N PRO A 291 0.84 2.56 13.74
CA PRO A 291 1.42 2.03 12.51
C PRO A 291 2.95 1.97 12.56
N VAL A 292 3.61 2.88 13.26
CA VAL A 292 5.08 2.84 13.44
C VAL A 292 5.47 1.66 14.36
N LEU A 293 4.75 1.46 15.46
CA LEU A 293 5.00 0.33 16.35
C LEU A 293 4.79 -1.00 15.63
N LEU A 294 3.63 -1.18 15.00
CA LEU A 294 3.26 -2.45 14.37
C LEU A 294 3.98 -2.69 13.05
N GLY A 295 4.29 -1.65 12.28
CA GLY A 295 4.94 -1.77 10.97
C GLY A 295 6.47 -1.78 11.03
N PHE A 296 7.08 -1.34 12.15
CA PHE A 296 8.54 -1.24 12.21
C PHE A 296 9.11 -1.63 13.58
N VAL A 297 8.75 -0.94 14.67
CA VAL A 297 9.46 -1.07 15.96
C VAL A 297 9.34 -2.47 16.55
N LEU A 298 8.11 -3.00 16.66
CA LEU A 298 7.88 -4.34 17.23
C LEU A 298 8.47 -5.46 16.36
N PRO A 299 8.30 -5.47 15.03
CA PRO A 299 8.95 -6.46 14.17
C PRO A 299 10.47 -6.41 14.26
N VAL A 300 11.09 -5.22 14.27
CA VAL A 300 12.55 -5.10 14.43
C VAL A 300 13.00 -5.61 15.79
N ALA A 301 12.32 -5.22 16.87
CA ALA A 301 12.64 -5.68 18.22
C ALA A 301 12.49 -7.21 18.33
N TRP A 302 11.45 -7.79 17.72
CA TRP A 302 11.24 -9.23 17.67
C TRP A 302 12.37 -9.96 16.91
N LEU A 303 12.73 -9.46 15.74
CA LEU A 303 13.82 -10.05 14.94
C LEU A 303 15.18 -9.97 15.67
N LEU A 304 15.45 -8.87 16.37
CA LEU A 304 16.64 -8.73 17.20
C LEU A 304 16.64 -9.68 18.41
N HIS A 305 15.47 -9.99 18.95
CA HIS A 305 15.34 -10.97 20.03
C HIS A 305 15.60 -12.42 19.56
N MET A 306 15.40 -12.69 18.27
CA MET A 306 15.65 -14.02 17.69
C MET A 306 17.14 -14.27 17.36
N LEU A 307 17.99 -13.22 17.35
CA LEU A 307 19.42 -13.31 17.13
C LEU A 307 20.17 -13.70 18.40
#